data_fcadacac9891809498eae684a4fe85fd
#
_entry.id   fcadacac9891809498eae684a4fe85fd
#
_cell.length_a   1.000
_cell.length_b   1.000
_cell.length_c   1.000
_cell.angle_alpha   90.00
_cell.angle_beta   90.00
_cell.angle_gamma   90.00
#
_symmetry.space_group_name_H-M   'P 1'
#
loop_
_entity.id
_entity.type
_entity.pdbx_description
1 polymer ?
#
loop_
_entity_poly.entity_id
_entity_poly.type
_entity_poly.pdbx_seq_one_letter_code
_entity_poly.pdbx_strand_id
1 'polypeptide(L)'
;YAWVIDADDYIEGNFEYPKEMTSDGYTLLIKRGDFSWWRNQIFKLELGWRYVGVLHEYADSTKKSPAQFEKITGDYHVSARTEGARNVGITPVEKYSRDAETLTKALEDEPENARYQFYLAQSYFDSQQWEKSREAYRKRVEMGGWNEEVYYSQFRVALVCGILKDPPQETIHEFMSAFSIRPVRAEPLIEVSKIYRSLEKPGAAYVFAKQAVELPYPQNDILFISEDVYSYGALDEISATAYYAGHILEGYNATKKLLEDKLVPEAHVERVKKNFEQYQTVMQQVQAQQMQQNMNQQIEKMKEKKEQKAETTKYKKKKATSR
;
A
#
# COMPACT_ATOMS: atom_id res chain seq x y z
N TYR A 1 -10.79 -6.02 35.49
CA TYR A 1 -9.92 -6.09 34.32
C TYR A 1 -8.45 -5.98 34.73
N ALA A 2 -7.57 -6.62 33.95
CA ALA A 2 -6.12 -6.45 34.03
C ALA A 2 -5.61 -5.83 32.74
N TRP A 3 -4.71 -4.86 32.85
CA TRP A 3 -3.96 -4.33 31.72
C TRP A 3 -2.56 -4.95 31.72
N VAL A 4 -2.20 -5.61 30.63
CA VAL A 4 -0.88 -6.23 30.44
C VAL A 4 -0.11 -5.35 29.44
N ILE A 5 0.98 -4.77 29.92
CA ILE A 5 1.88 -3.88 29.17
C ILE A 5 3.32 -4.40 29.35
N ASP A 6 4.14 -4.32 28.29
CA ASP A 6 5.54 -4.71 28.38
C ASP A 6 6.30 -3.72 29.27
N ALA A 7 7.32 -4.19 29.99
CA ALA A 7 7.99 -3.38 31.04
C ALA A 7 8.75 -2.16 30.50
N ASP A 8 9.09 -2.17 29.22
CA ASP A 8 9.78 -1.09 28.52
C ASP A 8 8.82 -0.21 27.70
N ASP A 9 7.54 -0.57 27.61
CA ASP A 9 6.52 0.24 26.92
C ASP A 9 5.98 1.35 27.85
N TYR A 10 5.52 2.45 27.28
CA TYR A 10 4.87 3.55 28.02
C TYR A 10 3.76 4.21 27.21
N ILE A 11 2.90 4.95 27.88
CA ILE A 11 1.76 5.64 27.28
C ILE A 11 2.17 7.05 26.89
N GLU A 12 1.88 7.46 25.66
CA GLU A 12 1.94 8.83 25.17
C GLU A 12 0.53 9.35 24.90
N GLY A 13 0.31 10.63 25.22
CA GLY A 13 -0.98 11.31 25.09
C GLY A 13 -1.92 11.10 26.28
N ASN A 14 -3.21 11.33 26.06
CA ASN A 14 -4.23 11.30 27.10
C ASN A 14 -5.07 10.02 27.00
N PHE A 15 -4.68 8.99 27.75
CA PHE A 15 -5.45 7.75 27.82
C PHE A 15 -6.62 7.89 28.79
N GLU A 16 -7.82 7.57 28.32
CA GLU A 16 -9.02 7.49 29.14
C GLU A 16 -9.69 6.12 28.98
N TYR A 17 -10.11 5.53 30.10
CA TYR A 17 -10.93 4.32 30.06
C TYR A 17 -12.34 4.64 29.54
N PRO A 18 -13.00 3.71 28.83
CA PRO A 18 -14.43 3.83 28.55
C PRO A 18 -15.21 4.02 29.86
N LYS A 19 -16.27 4.86 29.82
CA LYS A 19 -17.14 5.09 31.00
C LYS A 19 -17.72 3.81 31.57
N GLU A 20 -18.03 2.86 30.68
CA GLU A 20 -18.50 1.53 31.02
C GLU A 20 -17.62 0.51 30.29
N MET A 21 -17.10 -0.45 31.03
CA MET A 21 -16.28 -1.54 30.52
C MET A 21 -17.09 -2.83 30.54
N THR A 22 -17.64 -3.21 29.36
CA THR A 22 -18.56 -4.35 29.22
C THR A 22 -17.99 -5.48 28.36
N SER A 23 -17.01 -5.18 27.52
CA SER A 23 -16.42 -6.14 26.59
C SER A 23 -15.53 -7.18 27.31
N ASP A 24 -15.24 -8.31 26.64
CA ASP A 24 -14.36 -9.35 27.17
C ASP A 24 -12.91 -8.85 27.34
N GLY A 25 -12.52 -7.92 26.51
CA GLY A 25 -11.24 -7.23 26.59
C GLY A 25 -11.20 -5.99 25.70
N TYR A 26 -10.07 -5.28 25.74
CA TYR A 26 -9.89 -4.06 24.95
C TYR A 26 -8.55 -4.07 24.22
N THR A 27 -8.60 -3.54 23.02
CA THR A 27 -7.46 -3.41 22.11
C THR A 27 -6.97 -1.97 22.12
N LEU A 28 -5.69 -1.76 22.33
CA LEU A 28 -5.04 -0.45 22.37
C LEU A 28 -4.18 -0.21 21.13
N LEU A 29 -4.04 1.07 20.75
CA LEU A 29 -3.14 1.48 19.67
C LEU A 29 -1.70 1.46 20.17
N ILE A 30 -0.86 0.69 19.48
CA ILE A 30 0.58 0.61 19.73
C ILE A 30 1.30 1.35 18.62
N LYS A 31 2.38 2.07 18.92
CA LYS A 31 3.29 2.69 17.93
C LYS A 31 4.73 2.31 18.18
N ARG A 32 5.49 2.17 17.07
CA ARG A 32 6.94 2.01 17.08
C ARG A 32 7.54 2.71 15.86
N GLY A 33 8.12 3.87 16.06
CA GLY A 33 8.52 4.73 14.95
C GLY A 33 7.31 5.06 14.06
N ASP A 34 7.42 4.78 12.77
CA ASP A 34 6.35 5.05 11.79
C ASP A 34 5.30 3.93 11.69
N PHE A 35 5.46 2.84 12.46
CA PHE A 35 4.52 1.72 12.46
C PHE A 35 3.50 1.85 13.59
N SER A 36 2.24 1.56 13.27
CA SER A 36 1.17 1.46 14.24
C SER A 36 0.35 0.17 14.04
N TRP A 37 -0.12 -0.41 15.15
CA TRP A 37 -1.00 -1.58 15.12
C TRP A 37 -1.87 -1.62 16.36
N TRP A 38 -2.92 -2.43 16.31
CA TRP A 38 -3.81 -2.66 17.45
C TRP A 38 -3.45 -3.95 18.15
N ARG A 39 -3.33 -3.93 19.50
CA ARG A 39 -2.96 -5.07 20.32
C ARG A 39 -3.95 -5.23 21.49
N ASN A 40 -4.39 -6.46 21.73
CA ASN A 40 -5.18 -6.79 22.92
C ASN A 40 -4.31 -6.66 24.15
N GLN A 41 -4.68 -5.75 25.06
CA GLN A 41 -3.89 -5.48 26.26
C GLN A 41 -4.72 -5.43 27.56
N ILE A 42 -6.02 -5.19 27.48
CA ILE A 42 -6.89 -5.16 28.66
C ILE A 42 -7.82 -6.35 28.60
N PHE A 43 -7.89 -7.11 29.70
CA PHE A 43 -8.53 -8.40 29.77
C PHE A 43 -9.48 -8.51 30.96
N LYS A 44 -10.71 -8.98 30.76
CA LYS A 44 -11.68 -9.22 31.81
C LYS A 44 -11.28 -10.44 32.63
N LEU A 45 -10.88 -10.26 33.88
CA LEU A 45 -10.22 -11.29 34.71
C LEU A 45 -11.02 -12.58 34.85
N GLU A 46 -12.35 -12.50 34.95
CA GLU A 46 -13.22 -13.67 35.16
C GLU A 46 -13.19 -14.68 33.99
N LEU A 47 -12.65 -14.31 32.82
CA LEU A 47 -12.60 -15.19 31.65
C LEU A 47 -11.41 -16.16 31.64
N GLY A 48 -10.51 -16.07 32.61
CA GLY A 48 -9.39 -17.02 32.74
C GLY A 48 -8.46 -16.97 31.53
N TRP A 49 -7.59 -15.98 31.47
CA TRP A 49 -6.66 -15.78 30.36
C TRP A 49 -5.38 -16.56 30.54
N ARG A 50 -4.82 -17.03 29.42
CA ARG A 50 -3.48 -17.62 29.32
C ARG A 50 -2.83 -17.15 28.04
N TYR A 51 -1.52 -17.07 28.04
CA TYR A 51 -0.75 -16.87 26.80
C TYR A 51 -0.57 -18.19 26.08
N VAL A 52 -0.81 -18.21 24.78
CA VAL A 52 -0.70 -19.36 23.89
C VAL A 52 0.33 -19.07 22.82
N GLY A 53 1.20 -20.02 22.54
CA GLY A 53 2.23 -19.97 21.53
C GLY A 53 3.64 -20.09 22.13
N VAL A 54 4.58 -20.60 21.35
CA VAL A 54 6.01 -20.70 21.74
C VAL A 54 6.76 -19.41 21.44
N LEU A 55 6.26 -18.66 20.44
CA LEU A 55 6.68 -17.30 20.05
C LEU A 55 5.48 -16.53 19.56
N HIS A 56 5.55 -15.19 19.61
CA HIS A 56 4.43 -14.33 19.22
C HIS A 56 3.14 -14.71 19.95
N GLU A 57 3.27 -14.94 21.24
CA GLU A 57 2.19 -15.36 22.12
C GLU A 57 1.00 -14.40 22.04
N TYR A 58 -0.19 -14.94 22.13
CA TYR A 58 -1.42 -14.18 22.25
C TYR A 58 -2.24 -14.66 23.46
N ALA A 59 -3.01 -13.77 24.04
CA ALA A 59 -3.89 -14.11 25.13
C ALA A 59 -5.16 -14.79 24.57
N ASP A 60 -5.45 -15.98 25.08
CA ASP A 60 -6.69 -16.73 24.82
C ASP A 60 -7.43 -16.99 26.12
N SER A 61 -8.76 -17.01 26.05
CA SER A 61 -9.60 -17.26 27.20
C SER A 61 -9.93 -18.75 27.33
N THR A 62 -9.75 -19.29 28.53
CA THR A 62 -10.12 -20.68 28.82
C THR A 62 -11.63 -20.88 28.98
N LYS A 63 -12.41 -19.81 29.15
CA LYS A 63 -13.86 -19.85 29.38
C LYS A 63 -14.69 -19.35 28.20
N LYS A 64 -14.10 -18.56 27.31
CA LYS A 64 -14.78 -17.98 26.13
C LYS A 64 -13.80 -17.78 24.99
N SER A 65 -13.88 -18.63 23.97
CA SER A 65 -13.07 -18.51 22.76
C SER A 65 -13.97 -18.66 21.51
N PRO A 66 -13.98 -17.72 20.56
CA PRO A 66 -13.23 -16.46 20.60
C PRO A 66 -13.83 -15.43 21.58
N ALA A 67 -12.96 -14.73 22.28
CA ALA A 67 -13.35 -13.57 23.09
C ALA A 67 -13.54 -12.33 22.24
N GLN A 68 -14.44 -11.43 22.66
CA GLN A 68 -14.73 -10.19 21.95
C GLN A 68 -13.90 -9.03 22.51
N PHE A 69 -13.26 -8.29 21.60
CA PHE A 69 -12.46 -7.12 21.96
C PHE A 69 -13.01 -5.86 21.30
N GLU A 70 -13.02 -4.77 22.05
CA GLU A 70 -13.33 -3.43 21.56
C GLU A 70 -12.08 -2.58 21.51
N LYS A 71 -11.98 -1.70 20.50
CA LYS A 71 -10.88 -0.74 20.40
C LYS A 71 -11.16 0.46 21.33
N ILE A 72 -10.20 0.79 22.18
CA ILE A 72 -10.22 2.09 22.87
C ILE A 72 -9.53 3.08 21.94
N THR A 73 -10.30 4.03 21.44
CA THR A 73 -9.81 5.13 20.57
C THR A 73 -9.65 6.40 21.37
N GLY A 74 -8.72 7.29 20.99
CA GLY A 74 -8.50 8.55 21.70
C GLY A 74 -7.19 9.19 21.27
N ASP A 75 -6.82 10.27 21.93
CA ASP A 75 -5.56 10.99 21.71
C ASP A 75 -4.44 10.37 22.56
N TYR A 76 -4.16 9.10 22.31
CA TYR A 76 -3.11 8.35 22.99
C TYR A 76 -2.55 7.24 22.09
N HIS A 77 -1.40 6.73 22.48
CA HIS A 77 -0.89 5.42 22.02
C HIS A 77 0.06 4.83 23.07
N VAL A 78 0.27 3.51 23.00
CA VAL A 78 1.33 2.84 23.71
C VAL A 78 2.58 2.87 22.84
N SER A 79 3.63 3.52 23.32
CA SER A 79 4.92 3.59 22.64
C SER A 79 5.74 2.35 22.96
N ALA A 80 5.89 1.46 21.94
CA ALA A 80 6.61 0.21 22.08
C ALA A 80 8.10 0.41 21.85
N ARG A 81 8.94 -0.04 22.81
CA ARG A 81 10.40 0.00 22.71
C ARG A 81 10.98 -1.34 22.31
N THR A 82 12.28 -1.34 21.98
CA THR A 82 13.04 -2.55 21.59
C THR A 82 14.19 -2.85 22.54
N GLU A 83 14.17 -2.26 23.74
CA GLU A 83 15.25 -2.34 24.71
C GLU A 83 15.20 -3.63 25.57
N GLY A 84 14.21 -4.49 25.33
CA GLY A 84 14.04 -5.75 26.06
C GLY A 84 15.24 -6.69 25.92
N ALA A 85 15.48 -7.49 26.97
CA ALA A 85 16.64 -8.38 27.13
C ALA A 85 16.88 -9.37 25.96
N ARG A 86 15.85 -9.68 25.16
CA ARG A 86 15.98 -10.54 23.97
C ARG A 86 16.78 -9.93 22.83
N ASN A 87 16.98 -8.61 22.85
CA ASN A 87 17.67 -7.88 21.77
C ASN A 87 19.11 -7.50 22.16
N VAL A 88 19.53 -7.74 23.39
CA VAL A 88 20.85 -7.34 23.87
C VAL A 88 21.92 -8.31 23.40
N GLY A 89 22.89 -7.80 22.61
CA GLY A 89 24.10 -8.55 22.25
C GLY A 89 23.95 -9.59 21.13
N ILE A 90 22.81 -9.58 20.39
CA ILE A 90 22.59 -10.45 19.23
C ILE A 90 22.19 -9.62 18.01
N THR A 91 22.60 -10.08 16.84
CA THR A 91 22.16 -9.47 15.58
C THR A 91 20.71 -9.87 15.25
N PRO A 92 19.97 -9.04 14.47
CA PRO A 92 18.63 -9.44 13.99
C PRO A 92 18.64 -10.80 13.29
N VAL A 93 19.63 -11.08 12.46
CA VAL A 93 19.77 -12.36 11.75
C VAL A 93 19.88 -13.54 12.72
N GLU A 94 20.72 -13.43 13.75
CA GLU A 94 20.86 -14.48 14.76
C GLU A 94 19.58 -14.68 15.58
N LYS A 95 18.92 -13.57 15.97
CA LYS A 95 17.65 -13.61 16.68
C LYS A 95 16.60 -14.39 15.89
N TYR A 96 16.36 -13.97 14.66
CA TYR A 96 15.32 -14.59 13.84
C TYR A 96 15.68 -16.02 13.39
N SER A 97 16.97 -16.36 13.29
CA SER A 97 17.39 -17.76 13.08
C SER A 97 17.01 -18.64 14.27
N ARG A 98 17.19 -18.17 15.50
CA ARG A 98 16.76 -18.90 16.72
C ARG A 98 15.24 -19.01 16.82
N ASP A 99 14.53 -17.94 16.44
CA ASP A 99 13.07 -17.95 16.38
C ASP A 99 12.57 -18.99 15.37
N ALA A 100 13.21 -19.10 14.19
CA ALA A 100 12.89 -20.12 13.20
C ALA A 100 13.15 -21.55 13.70
N GLU A 101 14.25 -21.80 14.43
CA GLU A 101 14.53 -23.10 15.04
C GLU A 101 13.46 -23.49 16.08
N THR A 102 13.05 -22.53 16.91
CA THR A 102 12.01 -22.75 17.92
C THR A 102 10.67 -23.09 17.27
N LEU A 103 10.28 -22.35 16.22
CA LEU A 103 9.03 -22.60 15.50
C LEU A 103 9.06 -23.91 14.70
N THR A 104 10.22 -24.27 14.14
CA THR A 104 10.38 -25.55 13.44
C THR A 104 10.11 -26.72 14.42
N LYS A 105 10.67 -26.67 15.62
CA LYS A 105 10.42 -27.70 16.64
C LYS A 105 8.95 -27.73 17.07
N ALA A 106 8.33 -26.56 17.25
CA ALA A 106 6.92 -26.50 17.63
C ALA A 106 6.00 -27.07 16.55
N LEU A 107 6.37 -26.95 15.28
CA LEU A 107 5.62 -27.53 14.15
C LEU A 107 5.81 -29.07 14.02
N GLU A 108 6.80 -29.68 14.70
CA GLU A 108 6.88 -31.15 14.81
C GLU A 108 5.70 -31.70 15.66
N ASP A 109 5.34 -30.96 16.72
CA ASP A 109 4.23 -31.32 17.60
C ASP A 109 2.86 -30.85 17.06
N GLU A 110 2.84 -29.69 16.39
CA GLU A 110 1.63 -29.04 15.87
C GLU A 110 1.76 -28.72 14.36
N PRO A 111 1.83 -29.72 13.46
CA PRO A 111 2.13 -29.52 12.03
C PRO A 111 1.09 -28.69 11.27
N GLU A 112 -0.15 -28.63 11.78
CA GLU A 112 -1.26 -27.87 11.21
C GLU A 112 -1.44 -26.49 11.87
N ASN A 113 -0.51 -26.03 12.70
CA ASN A 113 -0.60 -24.73 13.33
C ASN A 113 -0.20 -23.61 12.32
N ALA A 114 -1.22 -23.03 11.65
CA ALA A 114 -1.04 -22.00 10.65
C ALA A 114 -0.30 -20.77 11.18
N ARG A 115 -0.50 -20.42 12.46
CA ARG A 115 0.18 -19.28 13.10
C ARG A 115 1.69 -19.55 13.24
N TYR A 116 2.08 -20.75 13.68
CA TYR A 116 3.50 -21.11 13.76
C TYR A 116 4.14 -21.14 12.36
N GLN A 117 3.43 -21.67 11.38
CA GLN A 117 3.88 -21.68 9.99
C GLN A 117 4.09 -20.25 9.43
N PHE A 118 3.19 -19.32 9.76
CA PHE A 118 3.31 -17.91 9.38
C PHE A 118 4.57 -17.26 9.99
N TYR A 119 4.76 -17.40 11.29
CA TYR A 119 5.91 -16.80 11.96
C TYR A 119 7.23 -17.49 11.64
N LEU A 120 7.22 -18.78 11.32
CA LEU A 120 8.39 -19.48 10.77
C LEU A 120 8.83 -18.87 9.44
N ALA A 121 7.86 -18.66 8.53
CA ALA A 121 8.13 -18.05 7.24
C ALA A 121 8.69 -16.62 7.39
N GLN A 122 8.13 -15.84 8.33
CA GLN A 122 8.60 -14.50 8.64
C GLN A 122 9.99 -14.52 9.27
N SER A 123 10.27 -15.44 10.22
CA SER A 123 11.58 -15.59 10.84
C SER A 123 12.66 -15.96 9.81
N TYR A 124 12.36 -16.82 8.85
CA TYR A 124 13.25 -17.09 7.72
C TYR A 124 13.47 -15.86 6.85
N PHE A 125 12.43 -15.05 6.59
CA PHE A 125 12.58 -13.81 5.85
C PHE A 125 13.49 -12.82 6.57
N ASP A 126 13.25 -12.57 7.85
CA ASP A 126 13.96 -11.59 8.67
C ASP A 126 15.41 -12.03 8.96
N SER A 127 15.67 -13.34 8.90
CA SER A 127 17.02 -13.92 8.93
C SER A 127 17.66 -14.10 7.55
N GLN A 128 17.06 -13.58 6.48
CA GLN A 128 17.56 -13.61 5.09
C GLN A 128 17.73 -15.03 4.51
N GLN A 129 17.00 -16.00 5.02
CA GLN A 129 16.97 -17.38 4.48
C GLN A 129 15.87 -17.47 3.41
N TRP A 130 16.10 -16.83 2.25
CA TRP A 130 15.08 -16.52 1.25
C TRP A 130 14.34 -17.74 0.70
N GLU A 131 15.06 -18.80 0.31
CA GLU A 131 14.44 -20.02 -0.21
C GLU A 131 13.55 -20.71 0.82
N LYS A 132 14.03 -20.83 2.07
CA LYS A 132 13.23 -21.41 3.15
C LYS A 132 12.01 -20.55 3.48
N SER A 133 12.19 -19.23 3.44
CA SER A 133 11.08 -18.28 3.64
C SER A 133 10.00 -18.49 2.60
N ARG A 134 10.37 -18.57 1.31
CA ARG A 134 9.43 -18.79 0.21
C ARG A 134 8.65 -20.10 0.37
N GLU A 135 9.34 -21.19 0.67
CA GLU A 135 8.71 -22.50 0.90
C GLU A 135 7.76 -22.46 2.08
N ALA A 136 8.18 -21.85 3.21
CA ALA A 136 7.38 -21.74 4.40
C ALA A 136 6.13 -20.87 4.19
N TYR A 137 6.24 -19.76 3.43
CA TYR A 137 5.08 -18.94 3.07
C TYR A 137 4.13 -19.67 2.11
N ARG A 138 4.63 -20.42 1.12
CA ARG A 138 3.78 -21.25 0.25
C ARG A 138 2.98 -22.26 1.05
N LYS A 139 3.64 -22.97 1.97
CA LYS A 139 2.94 -23.88 2.90
C LYS A 139 1.88 -23.15 3.72
N ARG A 140 2.18 -21.93 4.21
CA ARG A 140 1.18 -21.12 4.93
C ARG A 140 -0.03 -20.76 4.05
N VAL A 141 0.16 -20.44 2.78
CA VAL A 141 -0.92 -20.17 1.82
C VAL A 141 -1.80 -21.42 1.64
N GLU A 142 -1.20 -22.59 1.47
CA GLU A 142 -1.92 -23.88 1.30
C GLU A 142 -2.78 -24.23 2.51
N MET A 143 -2.37 -23.87 3.73
CA MET A 143 -3.12 -24.11 4.95
C MET A 143 -4.43 -23.31 5.03
N GLY A 144 -4.59 -22.23 4.25
CA GLY A 144 -5.81 -21.43 4.26
C GLY A 144 -6.08 -20.73 5.58
N GLY A 145 -7.36 -20.55 5.93
CA GLY A 145 -7.79 -19.92 7.18
C GLY A 145 -7.92 -18.42 7.10
N TRP A 146 -7.26 -17.65 7.96
CA TRP A 146 -7.41 -16.19 7.99
C TRP A 146 -6.88 -15.51 6.73
N ASN A 147 -7.80 -14.94 5.95
CA ASN A 147 -7.49 -14.40 4.61
C ASN A 147 -6.41 -13.33 4.60
N GLU A 148 -6.24 -12.54 5.66
CA GLU A 148 -5.17 -11.53 5.70
C GLU A 148 -3.79 -12.18 5.84
N GLU A 149 -3.64 -13.23 6.63
CA GLU A 149 -2.39 -13.99 6.70
C GLU A 149 -2.10 -14.75 5.39
N VAL A 150 -3.13 -15.34 4.77
CA VAL A 150 -3.00 -16.01 3.47
C VAL A 150 -2.54 -15.01 2.41
N TYR A 151 -3.21 -13.87 2.31
CA TYR A 151 -2.81 -12.77 1.42
C TYR A 151 -1.37 -12.32 1.66
N TYR A 152 -1.05 -12.00 2.91
CA TYR A 152 0.27 -11.49 3.25
C TYR A 152 1.36 -12.51 2.96
N SER A 153 1.10 -13.78 3.22
CA SER A 153 2.02 -14.88 2.89
C SER A 153 2.26 -14.98 1.38
N GLN A 154 1.21 -14.90 0.57
CA GLN A 154 1.32 -14.91 -0.89
C GLN A 154 2.06 -13.65 -1.40
N PHE A 155 1.81 -12.50 -0.82
CA PHE A 155 2.54 -11.26 -1.13
C PHE A 155 4.03 -11.38 -0.80
N ARG A 156 4.36 -12.02 0.33
CA ARG A 156 5.76 -12.29 0.73
C ARG A 156 6.43 -13.32 -0.18
N VAL A 157 5.73 -14.32 -0.68
CA VAL A 157 6.24 -15.22 -1.75
C VAL A 157 6.69 -14.39 -2.95
N ALA A 158 5.83 -13.47 -3.43
CA ALA A 158 6.14 -12.62 -4.57
C ALA A 158 7.36 -11.72 -4.31
N LEU A 159 7.47 -11.11 -3.13
CA LEU A 159 8.64 -10.32 -2.74
C LEU A 159 9.93 -11.16 -2.75
N VAL A 160 9.87 -12.37 -2.22
CA VAL A 160 11.03 -13.27 -2.20
C VAL A 160 11.42 -13.70 -3.61
N CYS A 161 10.47 -13.95 -4.53
CA CYS A 161 10.76 -14.18 -5.94
C CYS A 161 11.56 -13.03 -6.55
N GLY A 162 11.18 -11.79 -6.26
CA GLY A 162 11.94 -10.60 -6.67
C GLY A 162 13.36 -10.53 -6.09
N ILE A 163 13.52 -10.86 -4.79
CA ILE A 163 14.84 -10.89 -4.12
C ILE A 163 15.75 -11.96 -4.73
N LEU A 164 15.21 -13.15 -5.03
CA LEU A 164 15.92 -14.26 -5.66
C LEU A 164 16.17 -14.04 -7.15
N LYS A 165 15.63 -12.95 -7.71
CA LYS A 165 15.71 -12.61 -9.14
C LYS A 165 15.09 -13.68 -10.05
N ASP A 166 14.00 -14.25 -9.61
CA ASP A 166 13.17 -15.12 -10.44
C ASP A 166 12.69 -14.36 -11.70
N PRO A 167 12.29 -15.04 -12.77
CA PRO A 167 11.78 -14.39 -13.97
C PRO A 167 10.65 -13.38 -13.63
N PRO A 168 10.68 -12.16 -14.21
CA PRO A 168 9.68 -11.12 -13.88
C PRO A 168 8.23 -11.59 -14.07
N GLN A 169 7.98 -12.46 -15.03
CA GLN A 169 6.63 -13.01 -15.29
C GLN A 169 6.13 -13.88 -14.14
N GLU A 170 7.02 -14.65 -13.52
CA GLU A 170 6.70 -15.48 -12.35
C GLU A 170 6.44 -14.58 -11.13
N THR A 171 7.31 -13.58 -10.90
CA THR A 171 7.13 -12.61 -9.82
C THR A 171 5.82 -11.82 -9.96
N ILE A 172 5.47 -11.38 -11.18
CA ILE A 172 4.19 -10.71 -11.47
C ILE A 172 3.02 -11.66 -11.18
N HIS A 173 3.12 -12.93 -11.60
CA HIS A 173 2.09 -13.93 -11.33
C HIS A 173 1.83 -14.09 -9.83
N GLU A 174 2.89 -14.19 -9.02
CA GLU A 174 2.76 -14.33 -7.57
C GLU A 174 2.13 -13.08 -6.92
N PHE A 175 2.47 -11.85 -7.37
CA PHE A 175 1.79 -10.64 -6.90
C PHE A 175 0.32 -10.60 -7.30
N MET A 176 -0.02 -11.00 -8.53
CA MET A 176 -1.41 -11.05 -8.98
C MET A 176 -2.21 -12.15 -8.26
N SER A 177 -1.56 -13.23 -7.85
CA SER A 177 -2.16 -14.24 -6.97
C SER A 177 -2.48 -13.66 -5.60
N ALA A 178 -1.59 -12.86 -5.02
CA ALA A 178 -1.87 -12.13 -3.77
C ALA A 178 -3.05 -11.16 -3.95
N PHE A 179 -3.06 -10.37 -5.02
CA PHE A 179 -4.18 -9.48 -5.32
C PHE A 179 -5.51 -10.23 -5.46
N SER A 180 -5.50 -11.42 -6.08
CA SER A 180 -6.71 -12.24 -6.24
C SER A 180 -7.26 -12.76 -4.90
N ILE A 181 -6.40 -13.02 -3.92
CA ILE A 181 -6.82 -13.42 -2.57
C ILE A 181 -7.49 -12.23 -1.85
N ARG A 182 -6.95 -11.00 -2.03
CA ARG A 182 -7.47 -9.82 -1.35
C ARG A 182 -7.48 -8.58 -2.26
N PRO A 183 -8.50 -8.45 -3.14
CA PRO A 183 -8.52 -7.43 -4.19
C PRO A 183 -8.77 -5.99 -3.69
N VAL A 184 -8.86 -5.81 -2.38
CA VAL A 184 -8.92 -4.48 -1.73
C VAL A 184 -7.54 -3.93 -1.36
N ARG A 185 -6.47 -4.72 -1.56
CA ARG A 185 -5.08 -4.39 -1.22
C ARG A 185 -4.33 -3.90 -2.45
N ALA A 186 -3.87 -2.66 -2.42
CA ALA A 186 -3.17 -2.01 -3.54
C ALA A 186 -1.69 -2.40 -3.66
N GLU A 187 -1.07 -2.90 -2.60
CA GLU A 187 0.36 -3.19 -2.53
C GLU A 187 0.86 -4.09 -3.67
N PRO A 188 0.17 -5.20 -4.04
CA PRO A 188 0.64 -6.03 -5.15
C PRO A 188 0.64 -5.30 -6.49
N LEU A 189 -0.35 -4.42 -6.73
CA LEU A 189 -0.44 -3.66 -7.98
C LEU A 189 0.70 -2.66 -8.12
N ILE A 190 1.12 -2.04 -7.03
CA ILE A 190 2.27 -1.13 -7.02
C ILE A 190 3.57 -1.89 -7.32
N GLU A 191 3.77 -3.06 -6.75
CA GLU A 191 4.96 -3.86 -7.04
C GLU A 191 4.97 -4.34 -8.51
N VAL A 192 3.83 -4.74 -9.06
CA VAL A 192 3.69 -5.06 -10.49
C VAL A 192 3.97 -3.85 -11.37
N SER A 193 3.48 -2.65 -11.00
CA SER A 193 3.81 -1.40 -11.70
C SER A 193 5.32 -1.16 -11.74
N LYS A 194 5.99 -1.25 -10.59
CA LYS A 194 7.44 -1.09 -10.49
C LYS A 194 8.21 -2.10 -11.36
N ILE A 195 7.76 -3.36 -11.41
CA ILE A 195 8.37 -4.39 -12.27
C ILE A 195 8.22 -3.98 -13.74
N TYR A 196 7.01 -3.63 -14.21
CA TYR A 196 6.82 -3.23 -15.60
C TYR A 196 7.60 -1.97 -15.96
N ARG A 197 7.73 -1.01 -15.03
CA ARG A 197 8.55 0.17 -15.22
C ARG A 197 10.04 -0.18 -15.37
N SER A 198 10.54 -1.13 -14.56
CA SER A 198 11.93 -1.60 -14.67
C SER A 198 12.21 -2.38 -15.98
N LEU A 199 11.16 -2.96 -16.56
CA LEU A 199 11.21 -3.62 -17.88
C LEU A 199 11.00 -2.66 -19.06
N GLU A 200 11.00 -1.35 -18.83
CA GLU A 200 10.76 -0.31 -19.84
C GLU A 200 9.40 -0.46 -20.54
N LYS A 201 8.37 -0.92 -19.81
CA LYS A 201 6.99 -1.07 -20.30
C LYS A 201 6.04 -0.11 -19.59
N PRO A 202 6.20 1.21 -19.79
CA PRO A 202 5.48 2.23 -19.02
C PRO A 202 3.96 2.18 -19.22
N GLY A 203 3.46 1.75 -20.37
CA GLY A 203 2.03 1.59 -20.60
C GLY A 203 1.41 0.54 -19.67
N ALA A 204 2.06 -0.62 -19.51
CA ALA A 204 1.60 -1.64 -18.57
C ALA A 204 1.77 -1.16 -17.11
N ALA A 205 2.91 -0.55 -16.77
CA ALA A 205 3.15 0.01 -15.44
C ALA A 205 2.05 1.00 -15.03
N TYR A 206 1.68 1.93 -15.92
CA TYR A 206 0.62 2.90 -15.70
C TYR A 206 -0.74 2.25 -15.40
N VAL A 207 -1.11 1.18 -16.12
CA VAL A 207 -2.40 0.48 -15.89
C VAL A 207 -2.50 -0.02 -14.46
N PHE A 208 -1.44 -0.65 -13.94
CA PHE A 208 -1.42 -1.15 -12.56
C PHE A 208 -1.37 -0.03 -11.52
N ALA A 209 -0.58 1.02 -11.77
CA ALA A 209 -0.55 2.21 -10.91
C ALA A 209 -1.92 2.89 -10.85
N LYS A 210 -2.61 3.00 -11.99
CA LYS A 210 -3.97 3.56 -12.09
C LYS A 210 -4.96 2.77 -11.25
N GLN A 211 -4.97 1.44 -11.40
CA GLN A 211 -5.85 0.59 -10.59
C GLN A 211 -5.54 0.72 -9.09
N ALA A 212 -4.26 0.85 -8.72
CA ALA A 212 -3.86 1.00 -7.32
C ALA A 212 -4.36 2.32 -6.71
N VAL A 213 -4.32 3.44 -7.45
CA VAL A 213 -4.83 4.75 -6.99
C VAL A 213 -6.34 4.72 -6.72
N GLU A 214 -7.09 3.88 -7.44
CA GLU A 214 -8.54 3.77 -7.28
C GLU A 214 -8.96 2.95 -6.05
N LEU A 215 -8.04 2.21 -5.44
CA LEU A 215 -8.32 1.43 -4.24
C LEU A 215 -8.18 2.31 -2.98
N PRO A 216 -9.24 2.44 -2.16
CA PRO A 216 -9.16 3.14 -0.90
C PRO A 216 -8.33 2.36 0.14
N TYR A 217 -7.85 3.05 1.17
CA TYR A 217 -7.24 2.40 2.31
C TYR A 217 -8.18 1.33 2.91
N PRO A 218 -7.71 0.10 3.12
CA PRO A 218 -8.56 -1.03 3.55
C PRO A 218 -8.87 -0.96 5.05
N GLN A 219 -9.85 -0.15 5.44
CA GLN A 219 -10.22 0.16 6.83
C GLN A 219 -10.49 -1.05 7.72
N ASN A 220 -10.93 -2.17 7.14
CA ASN A 220 -11.28 -3.38 7.87
C ASN A 220 -10.11 -4.37 8.03
N ASP A 221 -8.99 -4.13 7.35
CA ASP A 221 -7.80 -4.95 7.48
C ASP A 221 -6.99 -4.50 8.69
N ILE A 222 -6.28 -5.45 9.29
CA ILE A 222 -5.45 -5.21 10.48
C ILE A 222 -4.03 -5.72 10.35
N LEU A 223 -3.74 -6.57 9.35
CA LEU A 223 -2.44 -7.21 9.20
C LEU A 223 -1.58 -6.48 8.18
N PHE A 224 -0.52 -5.82 8.63
CA PHE A 224 0.59 -5.28 7.86
C PHE A 224 0.17 -4.51 6.59
N ILE A 225 -0.61 -3.44 6.76
CA ILE A 225 -0.98 -2.54 5.67
C ILE A 225 0.18 -1.57 5.45
N SER A 226 0.62 -1.42 4.20
CA SER A 226 1.62 -0.42 3.82
C SER A 226 0.93 0.93 3.60
N GLU A 227 0.85 1.74 4.67
CA GLU A 227 0.17 3.05 4.63
C GLU A 227 0.74 3.99 3.55
N ASP A 228 2.03 3.93 3.30
CA ASP A 228 2.74 4.69 2.28
C ASP A 228 2.20 4.44 0.86
N VAL A 229 1.75 3.23 0.55
CA VAL A 229 1.13 2.90 -0.75
C VAL A 229 -0.11 3.75 -0.98
N TYR A 230 -0.95 3.94 0.04
CA TYR A 230 -2.23 4.66 -0.04
C TYR A 230 -2.07 6.17 0.15
N SER A 231 -1.10 6.60 0.93
CA SER A 231 -0.87 8.02 1.21
C SER A 231 -0.21 8.74 0.04
N TYR A 232 0.79 8.14 -0.61
CA TYR A 232 1.51 8.75 -1.73
C TYR A 232 2.01 7.77 -2.80
N GLY A 233 2.31 6.52 -2.45
CA GLY A 233 3.04 5.60 -3.30
C GLY A 233 2.34 5.30 -4.63
N ALA A 234 1.02 5.14 -4.62
CA ALA A 234 0.24 4.92 -5.84
C ALA A 234 0.24 6.16 -6.75
N LEU A 235 0.10 7.36 -6.18
CA LEU A 235 0.20 8.62 -6.93
C LEU A 235 1.62 8.82 -7.48
N ASP A 236 2.64 8.42 -6.73
CA ASP A 236 4.03 8.51 -7.16
C ASP A 236 4.33 7.59 -8.37
N GLU A 237 3.77 6.39 -8.40
CA GLU A 237 3.86 5.53 -9.58
C GLU A 237 3.11 6.11 -10.80
N ILE A 238 1.96 6.78 -10.62
CA ILE A 238 1.31 7.56 -11.69
C ILE A 238 2.24 8.68 -12.17
N SER A 239 2.84 9.44 -11.25
CA SER A 239 3.82 10.49 -11.57
C SER A 239 5.00 9.98 -12.42
N ALA A 240 5.46 8.78 -12.15
CA ALA A 240 6.61 8.17 -12.82
C ALA A 240 6.27 7.51 -14.17
N THR A 241 5.02 7.06 -14.37
CA THR A 241 4.65 6.20 -15.51
C THR A 241 3.79 6.90 -16.55
N ALA A 242 2.89 7.79 -16.14
CA ALA A 242 1.88 8.40 -16.99
C ALA A 242 2.47 9.23 -18.16
N TYR A 243 3.63 9.85 -17.96
CA TYR A 243 4.31 10.59 -19.04
C TYR A 243 4.61 9.69 -20.24
N TYR A 244 5.27 8.59 -19.98
CA TYR A 244 5.70 7.63 -21.01
C TYR A 244 4.54 6.79 -21.56
N ALA A 245 3.42 6.72 -20.82
CA ALA A 245 2.19 6.08 -21.27
C ALA A 245 1.25 7.02 -22.05
N GLY A 246 1.62 8.30 -22.21
CA GLY A 246 0.82 9.29 -22.95
C GLY A 246 -0.31 9.94 -22.13
N HIS A 247 -0.40 9.70 -20.83
CA HIS A 247 -1.42 10.24 -19.92
C HIS A 247 -0.93 11.52 -19.22
N ILE A 248 -0.55 12.53 -20.02
CA ILE A 248 0.15 13.74 -19.57
C ILE A 248 -0.61 14.51 -18.48
N LEU A 249 -1.92 14.76 -18.69
CA LEU A 249 -2.72 15.54 -17.75
C LEU A 249 -2.85 14.83 -16.39
N GLU A 250 -3.01 13.52 -16.40
CA GLU A 250 -3.15 12.74 -15.18
C GLU A 250 -1.85 12.69 -14.39
N GLY A 251 -0.72 12.44 -15.08
CA GLY A 251 0.61 12.51 -14.47
C GLY A 251 0.93 13.89 -13.91
N TYR A 252 0.59 14.96 -14.63
CA TYR A 252 0.71 16.34 -14.13
C TYR A 252 -0.07 16.55 -12.84
N ASN A 253 -1.35 16.15 -12.80
CA ASN A 253 -2.20 16.34 -11.63
C ASN A 253 -1.71 15.52 -10.42
N ALA A 254 -1.31 14.27 -10.64
CA ALA A 254 -0.75 13.41 -9.61
C ALA A 254 0.53 14.02 -9.01
N THR A 255 1.45 14.46 -9.88
CA THR A 255 2.72 15.06 -9.46
C THR A 255 2.52 16.38 -8.73
N LYS A 256 1.60 17.22 -9.22
CA LYS A 256 1.22 18.47 -8.58
C LYS A 256 0.69 18.22 -7.15
N LYS A 257 -0.25 17.28 -7.00
CA LYS A 257 -0.80 16.92 -5.71
C LYS A 257 0.26 16.42 -4.73
N LEU A 258 1.17 15.56 -5.17
CA LEU A 258 2.28 15.06 -4.35
C LEU A 258 3.13 16.18 -3.76
N LEU A 259 3.37 17.27 -4.53
CA LEU A 259 4.18 18.40 -4.10
C LEU A 259 3.40 19.40 -3.24
N GLU A 260 2.19 19.77 -3.64
CA GLU A 260 1.36 20.77 -2.96
C GLU A 260 0.93 20.27 -1.57
N ASP A 261 0.51 19.01 -1.47
CA ASP A 261 0.07 18.40 -0.21
C ASP A 261 1.25 17.84 0.61
N LYS A 262 2.49 17.98 0.11
CA LYS A 262 3.73 17.49 0.75
C LYS A 262 3.65 16.02 1.15
N LEU A 263 3.11 15.18 0.27
CA LEU A 263 2.84 13.77 0.57
C LEU A 263 4.10 12.90 0.51
N VAL A 264 5.08 13.27 -0.32
CA VAL A 264 6.29 12.46 -0.52
C VAL A 264 7.35 12.70 0.55
N PRO A 265 8.05 11.66 0.99
CA PRO A 265 9.22 11.81 1.83
C PRO A 265 10.28 12.72 1.20
N GLU A 266 11.05 13.44 2.04
CA GLU A 266 12.05 14.43 1.59
C GLU A 266 13.05 13.84 0.57
N ALA A 267 13.45 12.60 0.75
CA ALA A 267 14.35 11.88 -0.16
C ALA A 267 13.82 11.76 -1.61
N HIS A 268 12.50 11.87 -1.82
CA HIS A 268 11.86 11.74 -3.15
C HIS A 268 11.45 13.08 -3.76
N VAL A 269 11.44 14.17 -3.00
CA VAL A 269 10.95 15.49 -3.43
C VAL A 269 11.64 15.97 -4.70
N GLU A 270 12.96 15.91 -4.78
CA GLU A 270 13.72 16.39 -5.95
C GLU A 270 13.41 15.58 -7.22
N ARG A 271 13.20 14.28 -7.12
CA ARG A 271 12.78 13.44 -8.24
C ARG A 271 11.37 13.83 -8.71
N VAL A 272 10.46 14.04 -7.77
CA VAL A 272 9.06 14.41 -8.09
C VAL A 272 9.00 15.82 -8.69
N LYS A 273 9.84 16.78 -8.24
CA LYS A 273 9.96 18.10 -8.88
C LYS A 273 10.41 18.00 -10.33
N LYS A 274 11.40 17.17 -10.64
CA LYS A 274 11.85 16.94 -12.03
C LYS A 274 10.73 16.38 -12.90
N ASN A 275 9.96 15.42 -12.37
CA ASN A 275 8.78 14.92 -13.08
C ASN A 275 7.78 16.07 -13.35
N PHE A 276 7.54 16.93 -12.36
CA PHE A 276 6.62 18.06 -12.50
C PHE A 276 7.06 19.05 -13.60
N GLU A 277 8.32 19.43 -13.63
CA GLU A 277 8.89 20.31 -14.66
C GLU A 277 8.72 19.70 -16.07
N GLN A 278 8.93 18.39 -16.19
CA GLN A 278 8.73 17.66 -17.44
C GLN A 278 7.27 17.74 -17.90
N TYR A 279 6.32 17.48 -17.00
CA TYR A 279 4.89 17.60 -17.28
C TYR A 279 4.49 19.04 -17.64
N GLN A 280 4.98 20.04 -16.89
CA GLN A 280 4.69 21.45 -17.17
C GLN A 280 5.12 21.85 -18.59
N THR A 281 6.31 21.43 -19.01
CA THR A 281 6.83 21.72 -20.34
C THR A 281 5.90 21.21 -21.44
N VAL A 282 5.45 19.96 -21.31
CA VAL A 282 4.53 19.36 -22.32
C VAL A 282 3.16 20.01 -22.27
N MET A 283 2.63 20.30 -21.07
CA MET A 283 1.34 21.00 -20.95
C MET A 283 1.35 22.38 -21.62
N GLN A 284 2.43 23.13 -21.47
CA GLN A 284 2.59 24.43 -22.15
C GLN A 284 2.64 24.26 -23.67
N GLN A 285 3.34 23.27 -24.18
CA GLN A 285 3.40 22.96 -25.62
C GLN A 285 2.03 22.60 -26.18
N VAL A 286 1.28 21.75 -25.49
CA VAL A 286 -0.08 21.34 -25.89
C VAL A 286 -1.02 22.55 -25.91
N GLN A 287 -0.97 23.41 -24.88
CA GLN A 287 -1.77 24.65 -24.84
C GLN A 287 -1.44 25.59 -25.99
N ALA A 288 -0.16 25.80 -26.28
CA ALA A 288 0.27 26.63 -27.39
C ALA A 288 -0.22 26.08 -28.74
N GLN A 289 -0.14 24.77 -28.96
CA GLN A 289 -0.66 24.14 -30.18
C GLN A 289 -2.18 24.29 -30.32
N GLN A 290 -2.93 24.10 -29.22
CA GLN A 290 -4.39 24.31 -29.24
C GLN A 290 -4.78 25.75 -29.54
N MET A 291 -4.07 26.72 -28.94
CA MET A 291 -4.30 28.14 -29.25
C MET A 291 -4.05 28.46 -30.75
N GLN A 292 -2.98 27.91 -31.30
CA GLN A 292 -2.65 28.10 -32.73
C GLN A 292 -3.70 27.47 -33.64
N GLN A 293 -4.17 26.26 -33.31
CA GLN A 293 -5.24 25.59 -34.08
C GLN A 293 -6.55 26.39 -34.03
N ASN A 294 -6.94 26.86 -32.84
CA ASN A 294 -8.15 27.66 -32.64
C ASN A 294 -8.06 28.98 -33.45
N MET A 295 -6.91 29.62 -33.44
CA MET A 295 -6.66 30.86 -34.21
C MET A 295 -6.77 30.59 -35.71
N ASN A 296 -6.19 29.50 -36.21
CA ASN A 296 -6.25 29.14 -37.63
C ASN A 296 -7.71 28.85 -38.05
N GLN A 297 -8.49 28.14 -37.23
CA GLN A 297 -9.92 27.91 -37.51
C GLN A 297 -10.74 29.21 -37.54
N GLN A 298 -10.43 30.16 -36.65
CA GLN A 298 -11.10 31.45 -36.65
C GLN A 298 -10.77 32.26 -37.92
N ILE A 299 -9.50 32.24 -38.35
CA ILE A 299 -9.07 32.89 -39.59
C ILE A 299 -9.79 32.29 -40.80
N GLU A 300 -9.90 30.98 -40.87
CA GLU A 300 -10.61 30.27 -41.94
C GLU A 300 -12.09 30.67 -41.99
N LYS A 301 -12.78 30.61 -40.87
CA LYS A 301 -14.18 31.06 -40.75
C LYS A 301 -14.35 32.55 -41.17
N MET A 302 -13.38 33.41 -40.88
CA MET A 302 -13.43 34.81 -41.32
C MET A 302 -13.24 34.95 -42.83
N LYS A 303 -12.39 34.13 -43.45
CA LYS A 303 -12.20 34.11 -44.93
C LYS A 303 -13.49 33.65 -45.62
N GLU A 304 -14.07 32.54 -45.18
CA GLU A 304 -15.35 32.04 -45.72
C GLU A 304 -16.47 33.07 -45.63
N LYS A 305 -16.61 33.75 -44.48
CA LYS A 305 -17.60 34.86 -44.33
C LYS A 305 -17.35 36.04 -45.25
N LYS A 306 -16.07 36.39 -45.54
CA LYS A 306 -15.74 37.44 -46.48
C LYS A 306 -16.05 37.04 -47.93
N GLU A 307 -15.80 35.81 -48.32
CA GLU A 307 -16.10 35.23 -49.62
C GLU A 307 -17.62 35.21 -49.88
N GLN A 308 -18.40 34.67 -48.90
CA GLN A 308 -19.86 34.69 -48.98
C GLN A 308 -20.46 36.10 -49.10
N LYS A 309 -19.91 37.08 -48.37
CA LYS A 309 -20.33 38.49 -48.51
C LYS A 309 -19.98 39.07 -49.89
N ALA A 310 -18.81 38.72 -50.42
CA ALA A 310 -18.38 39.18 -51.75
C ALA A 310 -19.28 38.59 -52.86
N GLU A 311 -19.61 37.29 -52.77
CA GLU A 311 -20.54 36.63 -53.72
C GLU A 311 -21.96 37.21 -53.64
N THR A 312 -22.46 37.42 -52.42
CA THR A 312 -23.77 38.05 -52.23
C THR A 312 -23.82 39.43 -52.77
N THR A 313 -22.73 40.22 -52.70
CA THR A 313 -22.62 41.56 -53.24
C THR A 313 -22.53 41.52 -54.75
N LYS A 314 -21.80 40.60 -55.37
CA LYS A 314 -21.75 40.37 -56.81
C LYS A 314 -23.12 39.98 -57.40
N TYR A 315 -23.83 39.10 -56.70
CA TYR A 315 -25.18 38.71 -57.12
C TYR A 315 -26.17 39.86 -57.10
N LYS A 316 -26.17 40.69 -56.04
CA LYS A 316 -27.04 41.90 -55.95
C LYS A 316 -26.70 42.91 -57.01
N LYS A 317 -25.42 43.15 -57.39
CA LYS A 317 -25.02 44.04 -58.47
C LYS A 317 -25.50 43.52 -59.85
N LYS A 318 -25.35 42.21 -60.14
CA LYS A 318 -25.83 41.62 -61.40
C LYS A 318 -27.35 41.74 -61.52
N LYS A 319 -28.11 41.65 -60.49
CA LYS A 319 -29.58 41.79 -60.49
C LYS A 319 -30.06 43.23 -60.65
N ALA A 320 -29.25 44.19 -60.29
CA ALA A 320 -29.53 45.67 -60.48
C ALA A 320 -29.22 46.16 -61.88
N THR A 321 -28.30 45.51 -62.64
CA THR A 321 -27.94 45.85 -64.01
C THR A 321 -28.76 45.15 -65.09
N SER A 322 -29.65 44.21 -64.74
CA SER A 322 -30.56 43.46 -65.61
C SER A 322 -32.02 43.90 -65.48
N ARG A 323 -32.26 45.07 -64.90
CA ARG A 323 -33.49 45.86 -64.94
C ARG A 323 -33.23 47.17 -65.64
#